data_ca8e795b26ed3e2254d8d99db37a5bff
#
_entry.id   ca8e795b26ed3e2254d8d99db37a5bff
#
_cell.length_a   1.000
_cell.length_b   1.000
_cell.length_c   1.000
_cell.angle_alpha   90.00
_cell.angle_beta   90.00
_cell.angle_gamma   90.00
#
_symmetry.space_group_name_H-M   'P 1'
#
loop_
_entity.id
_entity.type
_entity.pdbx_description
1 polymer ?
#
loop_
_entity_poly.entity_id
_entity_poly.type
_entity_poly.pdbx_seq_one_letter_code
_entity_poly.pdbx_strand_id
1 'polypeptide(L)'
;MIRIAIVDDHAMVRAGLRQFFADQSDFQVVAEASNGRQALDIVRKGEVDVILLDISMPEHSGVDALTAIKARAPDLPVLILSGFAEEHYATTLLRQGASGYLNKDCDPEEIVKAIRTVARGRKYITAVVA
;
A
#
# COMPACT_ATOMS: atom_id res chain seq x y z
N MET A 1 4.94 -14.17 -9.58
CA MET A 1 4.57 -14.01 -8.16
C MET A 1 4.73 -12.56 -7.76
N ILE A 2 3.69 -11.94 -7.25
CA ILE A 2 3.73 -10.55 -6.79
C ILE A 2 4.21 -10.53 -5.34
N ARG A 3 5.34 -9.91 -5.09
CA ARG A 3 5.94 -9.82 -3.74
C ARG A 3 5.41 -8.56 -3.07
N ILE A 4 4.73 -8.72 -1.95
CA ILE A 4 3.97 -7.66 -1.27
C ILE A 4 4.59 -7.35 0.08
N ALA A 5 4.72 -6.07 0.39
CA ALA A 5 5.01 -5.59 1.74
C ALA A 5 3.75 -4.93 2.31
N ILE A 6 3.43 -5.23 3.55
CA ILE A 6 2.29 -4.67 4.26
C ILE A 6 2.82 -3.71 5.34
N VAL A 7 2.44 -2.43 5.25
CA VAL A 7 2.85 -1.41 6.20
C VAL A 7 1.62 -0.87 6.92
N ASP A 8 1.45 -1.26 8.17
CA ASP A 8 0.31 -0.87 9.01
C ASP A 8 0.71 -1.06 10.46
N ASP A 9 0.37 -0.11 11.33
CA ASP A 9 0.71 -0.20 12.75
C ASP A 9 -0.23 -1.13 13.53
N HIS A 10 -1.29 -1.65 12.89
CA HIS A 10 -2.25 -2.56 13.51
C HIS A 10 -1.89 -4.01 13.18
N ALA A 11 -1.35 -4.74 14.16
CA ALA A 11 -0.92 -6.12 13.97
C ALA A 11 -2.05 -7.03 13.47
N MET A 12 -3.29 -6.81 13.94
CA MET A 12 -4.43 -7.62 13.52
C MET A 12 -4.80 -7.37 12.07
N VAL A 13 -4.67 -6.13 11.60
CA VAL A 13 -4.92 -5.81 10.20
C VAL A 13 -3.89 -6.50 9.33
N ARG A 14 -2.61 -6.41 9.70
CA ARG A 14 -1.55 -7.11 8.95
C ARG A 14 -1.79 -8.61 8.89
N ALA A 15 -2.15 -9.21 10.02
CA ALA A 15 -2.41 -10.65 10.09
C ALA A 15 -3.57 -11.06 9.20
N GLY A 16 -4.65 -10.29 9.21
CA GLY A 16 -5.82 -10.56 8.37
C GLY A 16 -5.51 -10.45 6.88
N LEU A 17 -4.78 -9.42 6.49
CA LEU A 17 -4.38 -9.23 5.10
C LEU A 17 -3.44 -10.35 4.65
N ARG A 18 -2.47 -10.70 5.48
CA ARG A 18 -1.53 -11.78 5.17
C ARG A 18 -2.28 -13.09 4.94
N GLN A 19 -3.24 -13.39 5.79
CA GLN A 19 -4.03 -14.61 5.67
C GLN A 19 -4.87 -14.60 4.39
N PHE A 20 -5.50 -13.48 4.09
CA PHE A 20 -6.30 -13.35 2.87
C PHE A 20 -5.43 -13.49 1.62
N PHE A 21 -4.26 -12.85 1.61
CA PHE A 21 -3.35 -12.91 0.46
C PHE A 21 -2.74 -14.30 0.28
N ALA A 22 -2.62 -15.08 1.35
CA ALA A 22 -2.10 -16.44 1.26
C ALA A 22 -2.98 -17.35 0.40
N ASP A 23 -4.26 -17.01 0.24
CA ASP A 23 -5.17 -17.76 -0.62
C ASP A 23 -5.02 -17.43 -2.11
N GLN A 24 -4.22 -16.40 -2.43
CA GLN A 24 -3.97 -16.00 -3.81
C GLN A 24 -2.70 -16.67 -4.32
N SER A 25 -2.81 -17.45 -5.38
CA SER A 25 -1.69 -18.22 -5.91
C SER A 25 -0.57 -17.36 -6.48
N ASP A 26 -0.88 -16.11 -6.85
CA ASP A 26 0.08 -15.18 -7.45
C ASP A 26 0.66 -14.16 -6.45
N PHE A 27 0.35 -14.28 -5.16
CA PHE A 27 0.80 -13.35 -4.13
C PHE A 27 1.78 -14.01 -3.15
N GLN A 28 2.76 -13.23 -2.71
CA GLN A 28 3.66 -13.62 -1.64
C GLN A 28 3.91 -12.41 -0.75
N VAL A 29 3.54 -12.49 0.52
CA VAL A 29 3.85 -11.45 1.50
C VAL A 29 5.28 -11.68 1.98
N VAL A 30 6.19 -10.79 1.58
CA VAL A 30 7.62 -10.94 1.87
C VAL A 30 8.09 -10.09 3.04
N ALA A 31 7.31 -9.09 3.44
CA ALA A 31 7.71 -8.20 4.53
C ALA A 31 6.51 -7.52 5.15
N GLU A 32 6.66 -7.15 6.41
CA GLU A 32 5.68 -6.36 7.15
C GLU A 32 6.41 -5.26 7.91
N ALA A 33 5.75 -4.12 8.05
CA ALA A 33 6.28 -2.99 8.79
C ALA A 33 5.16 -2.34 9.60
N SER A 34 5.51 -1.74 10.73
CA SER A 34 4.56 -1.05 11.59
C SER A 34 4.72 0.48 11.53
N ASN A 35 5.70 0.98 10.79
CA ASN A 35 5.92 2.43 10.64
C ASN A 35 6.69 2.72 9.34
N GLY A 36 6.80 4.01 9.02
CA GLY A 36 7.47 4.45 7.79
C GLY A 36 8.95 4.15 7.73
N ARG A 37 9.63 4.16 8.88
CA ARG A 37 11.05 3.86 8.96
C ARG A 37 11.32 2.41 8.54
N GLN A 38 10.54 1.49 9.08
CA GLN A 38 10.65 0.08 8.72
C GLN A 38 10.29 -0.14 7.25
N ALA A 39 9.31 0.63 6.74
CA ALA A 39 8.95 0.56 5.33
C ALA A 39 10.13 0.94 4.43
N LEU A 40 10.88 1.98 4.79
CA LEU A 40 12.06 2.37 4.04
C LEU A 40 13.15 1.30 4.05
N ASP A 41 13.32 0.61 5.17
CA ASP A 41 14.27 -0.49 5.26
C ASP A 41 13.91 -1.61 4.28
N ILE A 42 12.61 -1.90 4.16
CA ILE A 42 12.10 -2.88 3.20
C ILE A 42 12.42 -2.43 1.76
N VAL A 43 12.17 -1.17 1.45
CA VAL A 43 12.42 -0.62 0.10
C VAL A 43 13.90 -0.70 -0.26
N ARG A 44 14.79 -0.43 0.70
CA ARG A 44 16.24 -0.50 0.47
C ARG A 44 16.72 -1.88 0.07
N LYS A 45 16.04 -2.92 0.52
CA LYS A 45 16.40 -4.30 0.15
C LYS A 45 16.00 -4.65 -1.29
N GLY A 46 15.06 -3.92 -1.86
CA GLY A 46 14.68 -4.09 -3.26
C GLY A 46 13.98 -5.39 -3.62
N GLU A 47 13.37 -6.06 -2.66
CA GLU A 47 12.77 -7.37 -2.85
C GLU A 47 11.25 -7.35 -2.92
N VAL A 48 10.65 -6.19 -3.16
CA VAL A 48 9.20 -5.98 -3.12
C VAL A 48 8.69 -5.46 -4.45
N ASP A 49 7.54 -5.95 -4.88
CA ASP A 49 6.90 -5.52 -6.12
C ASP A 49 5.79 -4.50 -5.88
N VAL A 50 5.13 -4.54 -4.72
CA VAL A 50 4.04 -3.63 -4.33
C VAL A 50 4.11 -3.40 -2.83
N ILE A 51 3.94 -2.14 -2.41
CA ILE A 51 3.78 -1.79 -1.01
C ILE A 51 2.33 -1.40 -0.77
N LEU A 52 1.71 -2.04 0.23
CA LEU A 52 0.40 -1.67 0.75
C LEU A 52 0.66 -0.81 1.98
N LEU A 53 0.33 0.48 1.90
CA LEU A 53 0.71 1.47 2.90
C LEU A 53 -0.50 2.09 3.58
N ASP A 54 -0.58 1.94 4.90
CA ASP A 54 -1.57 2.63 5.72
C ASP A 54 -1.08 4.06 5.99
N ILE A 55 -1.92 5.05 5.69
CA ILE A 55 -1.57 6.45 5.95
C ILE A 55 -2.02 6.95 7.31
N SER A 56 -2.70 6.10 8.09
CA SER A 56 -3.22 6.47 9.40
C SER A 56 -2.22 6.25 10.53
N MET A 57 -0.98 5.89 10.21
CA MET A 57 0.02 5.55 11.23
C MET A 57 0.42 6.77 12.04
N PRO A 58 0.51 6.64 13.39
CA PRO A 58 1.03 7.70 14.23
C PRO A 58 2.53 7.90 14.02
N GLU A 59 3.08 8.99 14.55
CA GLU A 59 4.51 9.36 14.53
C GLU A 59 5.04 9.77 13.16
N HIS A 60 4.76 9.00 12.12
CA HIS A 60 5.13 9.34 10.76
C HIS A 60 3.88 9.25 9.91
N SER A 61 3.43 10.35 9.38
CA SER A 61 2.26 10.32 8.51
C SER A 61 2.56 9.41 7.32
N GLY A 62 1.55 8.68 6.86
CA GLY A 62 1.71 7.86 5.66
C GLY A 62 2.11 8.70 4.45
N VAL A 63 1.77 9.99 4.45
CA VAL A 63 2.18 10.94 3.40
C VAL A 63 3.70 11.09 3.39
N ASP A 64 4.32 11.26 4.56
CA ASP A 64 5.78 11.34 4.66
C ASP A 64 6.45 10.05 4.23
N ALA A 65 5.87 8.91 4.60
CA ALA A 65 6.37 7.61 4.19
C ALA A 65 6.29 7.45 2.67
N LEU A 66 5.17 7.82 2.07
CA LEU A 66 5.00 7.77 0.62
C LEU A 66 6.06 8.61 -0.09
N THR A 67 6.26 9.85 0.36
CA THR A 67 7.25 10.74 -0.22
C THR A 67 8.65 10.13 -0.17
N ALA A 68 9.02 9.59 0.99
CA ALA A 68 10.34 8.98 1.17
C ALA A 68 10.52 7.72 0.32
N ILE A 69 9.49 6.88 0.24
CA ILE A 69 9.52 5.67 -0.57
C ILE A 69 9.69 6.01 -2.05
N LYS A 70 8.92 6.97 -2.54
CA LYS A 70 8.96 7.35 -3.96
C LYS A 70 10.26 8.05 -4.32
N ALA A 71 10.88 8.77 -3.36
CA ALA A 71 12.21 9.35 -3.58
C ALA A 71 13.27 8.26 -3.76
N ARG A 72 13.15 7.17 -3.01
CA ARG A 72 14.11 6.05 -3.06
C ARG A 72 13.84 5.10 -4.22
N ALA A 73 12.57 4.82 -4.48
CA ALA A 73 12.14 3.85 -5.49
C ALA A 73 10.98 4.42 -6.30
N PRO A 74 11.26 5.32 -7.26
CA PRO A 74 10.19 6.03 -7.99
C PRO A 74 9.27 5.13 -8.79
N ASP A 75 9.73 3.96 -9.18
CA ASP A 75 8.94 3.03 -10.00
C ASP A 75 8.19 1.98 -9.17
N LEU A 76 8.38 1.97 -7.85
CA LEU A 76 7.73 0.98 -6.99
C LEU A 76 6.27 1.35 -6.77
N PRO A 77 5.32 0.48 -7.14
CA PRO A 77 3.91 0.74 -6.88
C PRO A 77 3.61 0.81 -5.38
N VAL A 78 2.92 1.87 -4.97
CA VAL A 78 2.47 2.06 -3.60
C VAL A 78 0.95 2.20 -3.60
N LEU A 79 0.27 1.24 -2.98
CA LEU A 79 -1.17 1.25 -2.84
C LEU A 79 -1.53 1.70 -1.43
N ILE A 80 -2.30 2.78 -1.35
CA ILE A 80 -2.66 3.40 -0.07
C ILE A 80 -3.93 2.76 0.49
N LEU A 81 -3.90 2.42 1.77
CA LEU A 81 -5.11 2.12 2.54
C LEU A 81 -5.31 3.21 3.57
N SER A 82 -6.56 3.63 3.78
CA SER A 82 -6.89 4.66 4.75
C SER A 82 -8.24 4.43 5.40
N GLY A 83 -8.34 4.77 6.68
CA GLY A 83 -9.61 4.83 7.38
C GLY A 83 -10.31 6.18 7.24
N PHE A 84 -9.70 7.14 6.54
CA PHE A 84 -10.27 8.48 6.36
C PHE A 84 -11.07 8.58 5.07
N ALA A 85 -11.85 9.66 4.95
CA ALA A 85 -12.59 9.93 3.72
C ALA A 85 -11.61 10.12 2.55
N GLU A 86 -11.82 9.36 1.48
CA GLU A 86 -10.91 9.32 0.34
C GLU A 86 -10.74 10.67 -0.34
N GLU A 87 -11.80 11.45 -0.41
CA GLU A 87 -11.84 12.69 -1.17
C GLU A 87 -10.80 13.72 -0.73
N HIS A 88 -10.44 13.72 0.57
CA HIS A 88 -9.53 14.71 1.11
C HIS A 88 -8.05 14.39 0.83
N TYR A 89 -7.73 13.12 0.70
CA TYR A 89 -6.34 12.69 0.62
C TYR A 89 -5.96 12.05 -0.71
N ALA A 90 -6.92 11.38 -1.34
CA ALA A 90 -6.61 10.56 -2.50
C ALA A 90 -5.94 11.35 -3.63
N THR A 91 -6.49 12.51 -3.98
CA THR A 91 -5.95 13.33 -5.06
C THR A 91 -4.52 13.76 -4.76
N THR A 92 -4.27 14.24 -3.55
CA THR A 92 -2.94 14.67 -3.13
C THR A 92 -1.95 13.52 -3.18
N LEU A 93 -2.34 12.37 -2.63
CA LEU A 93 -1.46 11.20 -2.57
C LEU A 93 -1.15 10.65 -3.98
N LEU A 94 -2.14 10.65 -4.87
CA LEU A 94 -1.92 10.24 -6.25
C LEU A 94 -0.95 11.18 -6.95
N ARG A 95 -1.03 12.48 -6.70
CA ARG A 95 -0.07 13.46 -7.23
C ARG A 95 1.33 13.23 -6.70
N GLN A 96 1.45 12.72 -5.49
CA GLN A 96 2.75 12.43 -4.87
C GLN A 96 3.30 11.08 -5.30
N GLY A 97 2.62 10.37 -6.19
CA GLY A 97 3.13 9.14 -6.77
C GLY A 97 2.47 7.86 -6.30
N ALA A 98 1.42 7.92 -5.48
CA ALA A 98 0.67 6.71 -5.11
C ALA A 98 0.04 6.10 -6.36
N SER A 99 0.04 4.78 -6.43
CA SER A 99 -0.53 4.06 -7.56
C SER A 99 -2.03 3.82 -7.41
N GLY A 100 -2.55 3.91 -6.19
CA GLY A 100 -3.96 3.75 -5.92
C GLY A 100 -4.30 4.10 -4.48
N TYR A 101 -5.60 4.20 -4.21
CA TYR A 101 -6.10 4.59 -2.90
C TYR A 101 -7.38 3.82 -2.60
N LEU A 102 -7.40 3.12 -1.47
CA LEU A 102 -8.55 2.36 -1.03
C LEU A 102 -8.91 2.69 0.42
N ASN A 103 -10.20 2.62 0.74
CA ASN A 103 -10.67 2.71 2.12
C ASN A 103 -10.43 1.37 2.81
N LYS A 104 -10.04 1.40 4.08
CA LYS A 104 -9.83 0.18 4.88
C LYS A 104 -11.09 -0.68 5.04
N ASP A 105 -12.26 -0.08 4.88
CA ASP A 105 -13.53 -0.80 4.97
C ASP A 105 -13.94 -1.48 3.67
N CYS A 106 -13.15 -1.36 2.61
CA CYS A 106 -13.48 -1.99 1.35
C CYS A 106 -13.36 -3.52 1.45
N ASP A 107 -14.00 -4.20 0.50
CA ASP A 107 -13.94 -5.66 0.43
C ASP A 107 -12.48 -6.10 0.18
N PRO A 108 -11.98 -7.11 0.92
CA PRO A 108 -10.62 -7.62 0.66
C PRO A 108 -10.36 -8.03 -0.79
N GLU A 109 -11.39 -8.48 -1.50
CA GLU A 109 -11.26 -8.82 -2.91
C GLU A 109 -10.92 -7.60 -3.76
N GLU A 110 -11.38 -6.42 -3.37
CA GLU A 110 -11.03 -5.18 -4.04
C GLU A 110 -9.55 -4.84 -3.84
N ILE A 111 -9.01 -5.12 -2.66
CA ILE A 111 -7.58 -4.94 -2.40
C ILE A 111 -6.75 -5.85 -3.30
N VAL A 112 -7.16 -7.10 -3.45
CA VAL A 112 -6.49 -8.06 -4.33
C VAL A 112 -6.48 -7.56 -5.78
N LYS A 113 -7.63 -7.08 -6.26
CA LYS A 113 -7.76 -6.54 -7.61
C LYS A 113 -6.86 -5.32 -7.79
N ALA A 114 -6.83 -4.43 -6.81
CA ALA A 114 -6.00 -3.23 -6.86
C ALA A 114 -4.51 -3.59 -6.90
N ILE A 115 -4.08 -4.55 -6.09
CA ILE A 115 -2.68 -5.00 -6.09
C ILE A 115 -2.28 -5.53 -7.46
N ARG A 116 -3.12 -6.33 -8.08
CA ARG A 116 -2.83 -6.86 -9.43
C ARG A 116 -2.74 -5.75 -10.45
N THR A 117 -3.59 -4.74 -10.34
CA THR A 117 -3.60 -3.60 -11.26
C THR A 117 -2.33 -2.78 -11.13
N VAL A 118 -1.96 -2.40 -9.91
CA VAL A 118 -0.78 -1.55 -9.71
C VAL A 118 0.53 -2.30 -9.97
N ALA A 119 0.55 -3.60 -9.75
CA ALA A 119 1.72 -4.42 -10.07
C ALA A 119 2.04 -4.45 -11.56
N ARG A 120 1.05 -4.16 -12.41
CA ARG A 120 1.21 -4.05 -13.86
C ARG A 120 1.64 -2.66 -14.31
N GLY A 121 1.92 -1.76 -13.39
CA GLY A 121 2.28 -0.39 -13.69
C GLY A 121 1.11 0.53 -13.96
N ARG A 122 -0.11 0.10 -13.68
CA ARG A 122 -1.32 0.91 -13.88
C ARG A 122 -1.78 1.49 -12.55
N LYS A 123 -2.53 2.58 -12.62
CA LYS A 123 -3.14 3.16 -11.43
C LYS A 123 -4.49 2.54 -11.16
N TYR A 124 -4.80 2.36 -9.88
CA TYR A 124 -6.11 1.90 -9.45
C TYR A 124 -6.85 3.07 -8.80
N ILE A 125 -7.81 3.63 -9.51
CA ILE A 125 -8.56 4.81 -9.10
C ILE A 125 -10.03 4.44 -8.99
N THR A 126 -10.62 4.66 -7.81
CA THR A 126 -12.04 4.40 -7.59
C THR A 126 -12.89 5.48 -8.25
N ALA A 127 -14.18 5.18 -8.42
CA ALA A 127 -15.12 6.14 -9.01
C ALA A 127 -15.22 7.43 -8.20
N VAL A 128 -14.98 7.38 -6.91
CA VAL A 128 -15.04 8.55 -6.03
C VAL A 128 -13.92 9.54 -6.34
N VAL A 129 -12.78 9.05 -6.78
CA VAL A 129 -11.58 9.85 -7.05
C VAL A 129 -11.47 10.23 -8.52
N ALA A 130 -11.97 9.37 -9.36
CA ALA A 130 -11.95 9.60 -10.79
C ALA A 130 -12.86 10.75 -11.20
#